data_00cce282a9fcbff4061df643d19992b4
#
_entry.id   00cce282a9fcbff4061df643d19992b4
#
_cell.length_a   1.000
_cell.length_b   1.000
_cell.length_c   1.000
_cell.angle_alpha   90.00
_cell.angle_beta   90.00
_cell.angle_gamma   90.00
#
_symmetry.space_group_name_H-M   'P 1'
#
loop_
_entity.id
_entity.type
_entity.pdbx_description
1 polymer ?
#
loop_
_entity_poly.entity_id
_entity_poly.type
_entity_poly.pdbx_seq_one_letter_code
_entity_poly.pdbx_strand_id
1 'polypeptide(L)'
;MTGSDPVVLRPPVDVMRPRTATEVPAADALAGGVQYSPKLDGFRAIAFALGDRTVLQTRSGRDIAADFPGLAADLTRELPAGLVLDGEICAWADGKFAFEELLRPDAQRRAADVAVAYVAFDCLAIPGSDIRDLPLTDRWQLLRTALREMAPPVQTVLATTDRAQALEWYETLVPLGVEGLVCKALDSAYRPGEQKGWVKVRHSETVDARLVAVLGPVRRPLSVMVEFDDETRAQTSPRLDPVSARRIAEAVGGLLGPTARAGDGMPLHPVRNGPLVEVRVRTGRQPAVRFIRIRDDAS
;
A
#
# COMPACT_ATOMS: atom_id res chain seq x y z
N MET A 1 -34.39 -28.36 -15.29
CA MET A 1 -33.39 -27.33 -15.64
C MET A 1 -32.31 -27.41 -14.52
N THR A 2 -31.20 -28.06 -14.82
CA THR A 2 -30.05 -28.11 -13.91
C THR A 2 -29.43 -26.73 -13.92
N GLY A 3 -29.75 -25.93 -12.87
CA GLY A 3 -29.09 -24.63 -12.68
C GLY A 3 -27.58 -24.87 -12.52
N SER A 4 -26.77 -24.22 -13.33
CA SER A 4 -25.32 -24.23 -13.16
C SER A 4 -24.96 -23.67 -11.76
N ASP A 5 -23.96 -24.26 -11.09
CA ASP A 5 -23.46 -23.77 -9.80
C ASP A 5 -23.07 -22.28 -9.99
N PRO A 6 -23.64 -21.33 -9.25
CA PRO A 6 -23.27 -19.92 -9.37
C PRO A 6 -21.83 -19.67 -8.93
N VAL A 7 -21.20 -20.56 -8.16
CA VAL A 7 -19.87 -20.42 -7.61
C VAL A 7 -18.83 -21.04 -8.55
N VAL A 8 -18.37 -20.27 -9.54
CA VAL A 8 -17.38 -20.70 -10.54
C VAL A 8 -15.92 -20.49 -10.11
N LEU A 9 -15.69 -19.60 -9.15
CA LEU A 9 -14.36 -19.30 -8.63
C LEU A 9 -14.32 -19.53 -7.12
N ARG A 10 -13.37 -20.36 -6.67
CA ARG A 10 -13.24 -20.76 -5.25
C ARG A 10 -11.83 -20.46 -4.73
N PRO A 11 -11.66 -20.24 -3.41
CA PRO A 11 -10.33 -20.07 -2.83
C PRO A 11 -9.50 -21.39 -2.93
N PRO A 12 -8.15 -21.28 -3.02
CA PRO A 12 -7.39 -20.04 -3.05
C PRO A 12 -7.24 -19.45 -4.44
N VAL A 13 -7.18 -18.12 -4.51
CA VAL A 13 -6.87 -17.36 -5.72
C VAL A 13 -5.67 -16.46 -5.45
N ASP A 14 -4.68 -16.48 -6.35
CA ASP A 14 -3.55 -15.56 -6.27
C ASP A 14 -3.98 -14.14 -6.62
N VAL A 15 -3.33 -13.17 -5.99
CA VAL A 15 -3.64 -11.74 -6.17
C VAL A 15 -2.67 -11.05 -7.13
N MET A 16 -3.17 -10.10 -7.91
CA MET A 16 -2.31 -9.15 -8.64
C MET A 16 -1.49 -8.29 -7.67
N ARG A 17 -0.25 -7.96 -8.08
CA ARG A 17 0.68 -7.15 -7.26
C ARG A 17 1.10 -5.91 -8.03
N PRO A 18 0.79 -4.69 -7.53
CA PRO A 18 1.24 -3.48 -8.19
C PRO A 18 2.76 -3.33 -8.07
N ARG A 19 3.43 -2.94 -9.16
CA ARG A 19 4.80 -2.43 -9.10
C ARG A 19 4.82 -1.08 -8.38
N THR A 20 5.95 -0.73 -7.77
CA THR A 20 6.11 0.59 -7.14
C THR A 20 6.62 1.60 -8.17
N ALA A 21 6.05 2.81 -8.17
CA ALA A 21 6.56 3.97 -8.88
C ALA A 21 6.75 5.14 -7.89
N THR A 22 7.55 6.10 -8.31
CA THR A 22 7.85 7.33 -7.55
C THR A 22 6.90 8.48 -7.89
N GLU A 23 6.25 8.40 -9.05
CA GLU A 23 5.37 9.45 -9.57
C GLU A 23 4.04 8.86 -10.02
N VAL A 24 2.99 9.68 -9.94
CA VAL A 24 1.66 9.32 -10.44
C VAL A 24 1.70 9.29 -11.96
N PRO A 25 1.42 8.14 -12.60
CA PRO A 25 1.47 7.99 -14.04
C PRO A 25 0.61 9.04 -14.77
N ALA A 26 1.01 9.43 -15.97
CA ALA A 26 0.18 10.21 -16.88
C ALA A 26 -1.08 9.40 -17.29
N ALA A 27 -2.12 10.07 -17.73
CA ALA A 27 -3.41 9.43 -18.03
C ALA A 27 -3.33 8.39 -19.16
N ASP A 28 -2.35 8.50 -20.04
CA ASP A 28 -2.06 7.62 -21.17
C ASP A 28 -0.88 6.66 -20.93
N ALA A 29 -0.29 6.67 -19.73
CA ALA A 29 0.92 5.90 -19.44
C ALA A 29 0.71 4.38 -19.34
N LEU A 30 -0.52 3.91 -19.26
CA LEU A 30 -0.88 2.49 -19.20
C LEU A 30 -1.85 2.13 -20.33
N ALA A 31 -1.92 0.84 -20.66
CA ALA A 31 -2.79 0.33 -21.73
C ALA A 31 -4.27 0.70 -21.50
N GLY A 32 -4.88 1.32 -22.51
CA GLY A 32 -6.26 1.79 -22.47
C GLY A 32 -6.52 3.03 -21.61
N GLY A 33 -5.47 3.61 -21.00
CA GLY A 33 -5.57 4.70 -20.02
C GLY A 33 -5.40 4.24 -18.57
N VAL A 34 -5.59 5.15 -17.64
CA VAL A 34 -5.33 4.89 -16.20
C VAL A 34 -6.58 5.16 -15.36
N GLN A 35 -6.95 4.17 -14.54
CA GLN A 35 -7.84 4.37 -13.41
C GLN A 35 -6.99 4.61 -12.16
N TYR A 36 -7.27 5.68 -11.45
CA TYR A 36 -6.64 6.05 -10.18
C TYR A 36 -7.60 5.79 -9.02
N SER A 37 -7.09 5.26 -7.91
CA SER A 37 -7.84 5.08 -6.67
C SER A 37 -6.95 5.34 -5.46
N PRO A 38 -7.51 5.83 -4.33
CA PRO A 38 -6.76 5.93 -3.08
C PRO A 38 -6.21 4.58 -2.65
N LYS A 39 -4.95 4.58 -2.21
CA LYS A 39 -4.33 3.41 -1.60
C LYS A 39 -4.67 3.39 -0.12
N LEU A 40 -5.63 2.58 0.23
CA LEU A 40 -6.03 2.38 1.61
C LEU A 40 -4.98 1.54 2.36
N ASP A 41 -4.90 1.72 3.67
CA ASP A 41 -4.11 0.88 4.58
C ASP A 41 -5.04 -0.04 5.36
N GLY A 42 -4.96 -1.34 5.07
CA GLY A 42 -5.82 -2.34 5.64
C GLY A 42 -5.29 -3.76 5.44
N PHE A 43 -6.18 -4.74 5.59
CA PHE A 43 -5.92 -6.12 5.19
C PHE A 43 -6.55 -6.38 3.82
N ARG A 44 -5.72 -6.55 2.80
CA ARG A 44 -6.22 -7.01 1.51
C ARG A 44 -6.81 -8.40 1.64
N ALA A 45 -8.05 -8.53 1.19
CA ALA A 45 -8.76 -9.79 1.19
C ALA A 45 -9.57 -9.98 -0.11
N ILE A 46 -9.53 -11.19 -0.65
CA ILE A 46 -10.52 -11.62 -1.66
C ILE A 46 -11.73 -12.15 -0.88
N ALA A 47 -12.89 -11.56 -1.12
CA ALA A 47 -14.16 -12.01 -0.56
C ALA A 47 -14.84 -12.96 -1.54
N PHE A 48 -15.05 -14.21 -1.14
CA PHE A 48 -15.77 -15.24 -1.89
C PHE A 48 -17.14 -15.44 -1.27
N ALA A 49 -18.20 -15.04 -1.94
CA ALA A 49 -19.58 -15.33 -1.51
C ALA A 49 -19.96 -16.75 -1.94
N LEU A 50 -19.96 -17.70 -1.00
CA LEU A 50 -20.22 -19.11 -1.26
C LEU A 50 -21.72 -19.48 -1.10
N GLY A 51 -22.55 -18.51 -0.69
CA GLY A 51 -23.97 -18.67 -0.45
C GLY A 51 -24.30 -18.82 1.03
N ASP A 52 -23.73 -19.80 1.69
CA ASP A 52 -23.92 -20.06 3.12
C ASP A 52 -22.91 -19.31 4.02
N ARG A 53 -21.80 -18.89 3.43
CA ARG A 53 -20.74 -18.16 4.11
C ARG A 53 -19.91 -17.33 3.14
N THR A 54 -19.18 -16.36 3.67
CA THR A 54 -18.14 -15.62 2.94
C THR A 54 -16.77 -15.99 3.47
N VAL A 55 -15.86 -16.36 2.56
CA VAL A 55 -14.44 -16.55 2.85
C VAL A 55 -13.72 -15.23 2.59
N LEU A 56 -12.89 -14.78 3.53
CA LEU A 56 -12.04 -13.59 3.41
C LEU A 56 -10.57 -14.02 3.27
N GLN A 57 -10.15 -14.30 2.04
CA GLN A 57 -8.82 -14.82 1.77
C GLN A 57 -7.79 -13.70 1.71
N THR A 58 -6.79 -13.76 2.57
CA THR A 58 -5.62 -12.87 2.52
C THR A 58 -4.71 -13.19 1.33
N ARG A 59 -3.74 -12.30 1.08
CA ARG A 59 -2.69 -12.49 0.06
C ARG A 59 -1.90 -13.81 0.24
N SER A 60 -1.77 -14.32 1.45
CA SER A 60 -1.08 -15.59 1.74
C SER A 60 -1.98 -16.82 1.63
N GLY A 61 -3.24 -16.65 1.28
CA GLY A 61 -4.23 -17.73 1.17
C GLY A 61 -4.97 -18.06 2.46
N ARG A 62 -4.65 -17.40 3.60
CA ARG A 62 -5.35 -17.61 4.88
C ARG A 62 -6.75 -16.99 4.83
N ASP A 63 -7.76 -17.73 5.32
CA ASP A 63 -9.07 -17.20 5.60
C ASP A 63 -9.05 -16.44 6.94
N ILE A 64 -9.48 -15.18 6.93
CA ILE A 64 -9.55 -14.30 8.11
C ILE A 64 -10.99 -13.91 8.47
N ALA A 65 -11.99 -14.59 7.94
CA ALA A 65 -13.39 -14.29 8.26
C ALA A 65 -13.67 -14.39 9.77
N ALA A 66 -13.02 -15.32 10.48
CA ALA A 66 -13.14 -15.46 11.93
C ALA A 66 -12.50 -14.30 12.72
N ASP A 67 -11.55 -13.56 12.14
CA ASP A 67 -10.96 -12.37 12.76
C ASP A 67 -11.89 -11.14 12.63
N PHE A 68 -12.90 -11.21 11.72
CA PHE A 68 -13.86 -10.15 11.41
C PHE A 68 -15.30 -10.71 11.30
N PRO A 69 -15.84 -11.34 12.37
CA PRO A 69 -17.11 -12.12 12.28
C PRO A 69 -18.31 -11.25 11.89
N GLY A 70 -18.39 -10.02 12.37
CA GLY A 70 -19.46 -9.08 12.01
C GLY A 70 -19.44 -8.75 10.51
N LEU A 71 -18.28 -8.36 9.99
CA LEU A 71 -18.09 -8.06 8.56
C LEU A 71 -18.37 -9.30 7.69
N ALA A 72 -17.88 -10.47 8.08
CA ALA A 72 -18.13 -11.71 7.34
C ALA A 72 -19.63 -12.08 7.29
N ALA A 73 -20.36 -11.85 8.38
CA ALA A 73 -21.81 -12.05 8.43
C ALA A 73 -22.55 -11.05 7.51
N ASP A 74 -22.15 -9.78 7.51
CA ASP A 74 -22.72 -8.76 6.63
C ASP A 74 -22.46 -9.10 5.16
N LEU A 75 -21.24 -9.46 4.79
CA LEU A 75 -20.89 -9.88 3.44
C LEU A 75 -21.68 -11.14 3.00
N THR A 76 -21.90 -12.10 3.91
CA THR A 76 -22.67 -13.31 3.61
C THR A 76 -24.14 -12.99 3.35
N ARG A 77 -24.70 -12.02 4.06
CA ARG A 77 -26.08 -11.57 3.89
C ARG A 77 -26.29 -10.78 2.61
N GLU A 78 -25.34 -9.90 2.29
CA GLU A 78 -25.51 -8.91 1.20
C GLU A 78 -25.04 -9.41 -0.16
N LEU A 79 -23.94 -10.21 -0.21
CA LEU A 79 -23.36 -10.62 -1.48
C LEU A 79 -24.09 -11.85 -2.08
N PRO A 80 -24.48 -11.80 -3.36
CA PRO A 80 -25.05 -12.97 -4.03
C PRO A 80 -23.99 -14.08 -4.17
N ALA A 81 -24.44 -15.34 -4.02
CA ALA A 81 -23.58 -16.50 -4.20
C ALA A 81 -22.88 -16.49 -5.56
N GLY A 82 -21.58 -16.73 -5.59
CA GLY A 82 -20.74 -16.70 -6.80
C GLY A 82 -20.09 -15.35 -7.09
N LEU A 83 -20.43 -14.29 -6.35
CA LEU A 83 -19.69 -13.02 -6.45
C LEU A 83 -18.34 -13.16 -5.76
N VAL A 84 -17.26 -12.76 -6.45
CA VAL A 84 -15.89 -12.75 -5.90
C VAL A 84 -15.27 -11.39 -6.11
N LEU A 85 -14.90 -10.74 -5.01
CA LEU A 85 -14.38 -9.37 -4.97
C LEU A 85 -12.95 -9.33 -4.43
N ASP A 86 -12.11 -8.48 -4.99
CA ASP A 86 -10.82 -8.12 -4.42
C ASP A 86 -10.92 -6.74 -3.76
N GLY A 87 -10.56 -6.66 -2.50
CA GLY A 87 -10.77 -5.45 -1.70
C GLY A 87 -9.80 -5.34 -0.53
N GLU A 88 -10.04 -4.31 0.26
CA GLU A 88 -9.30 -4.02 1.49
C GLU A 88 -10.28 -3.99 2.67
N ILE A 89 -9.95 -4.70 3.75
CA ILE A 89 -10.64 -4.54 5.03
C ILE A 89 -9.99 -3.36 5.73
N CYS A 90 -10.78 -2.32 5.98
CA CYS A 90 -10.32 -1.08 6.59
C CYS A 90 -11.02 -0.85 7.92
N ALA A 91 -10.31 -0.25 8.89
CA ALA A 91 -10.90 0.31 10.09
C ALA A 91 -10.96 1.84 9.98
N TRP A 92 -12.04 2.42 10.49
CA TRP A 92 -12.21 3.85 10.60
C TRP A 92 -12.41 4.20 12.06
N ALA A 93 -11.52 5.04 12.60
CA ALA A 93 -11.58 5.53 13.98
C ALA A 93 -11.02 6.96 14.02
N ASP A 94 -11.53 7.81 14.90
CA ASP A 94 -11.07 9.18 15.11
C ASP A 94 -10.98 10.00 13.81
N GLY A 95 -11.94 9.78 12.88
CA GLY A 95 -12.02 10.52 11.63
C GLY A 95 -11.02 10.13 10.55
N LYS A 96 -10.33 8.97 10.66
CA LYS A 96 -9.33 8.50 9.71
C LYS A 96 -9.29 6.98 9.60
N PHE A 97 -8.66 6.47 8.54
CA PHE A 97 -8.27 5.07 8.45
C PHE A 97 -7.20 4.75 9.50
N ALA A 98 -7.45 3.74 10.32
CA ALA A 98 -6.62 3.36 11.46
C ALA A 98 -6.29 1.86 11.40
N PHE A 99 -5.20 1.53 10.70
CA PHE A 99 -4.77 0.14 10.52
C PHE A 99 -4.56 -0.60 11.86
N GLU A 100 -4.01 0.08 12.86
CA GLU A 100 -3.72 -0.49 14.18
C GLU A 100 -4.97 -1.06 14.85
N GLU A 101 -6.13 -0.48 14.57
CA GLU A 101 -7.40 -0.96 15.09
C GLU A 101 -7.77 -2.35 14.53
N LEU A 102 -7.36 -2.68 13.31
CA LEU A 102 -7.57 -4.01 12.73
C LEU A 102 -6.79 -5.12 13.47
N LEU A 103 -5.70 -4.77 14.16
CA LEU A 103 -4.88 -5.71 14.92
C LEU A 103 -5.51 -6.09 16.27
N ARG A 104 -6.49 -5.32 16.75
CA ARG A 104 -7.19 -5.60 18.01
C ARG A 104 -8.17 -6.76 17.82
N PRO A 105 -8.43 -7.55 18.86
CA PRO A 105 -9.53 -8.53 18.88
C PRO A 105 -10.87 -7.87 18.58
N ASP A 106 -11.77 -8.58 17.91
CA ASP A 106 -13.08 -8.08 17.50
C ASP A 106 -13.90 -7.49 18.65
N ALA A 107 -13.88 -8.12 19.82
CA ALA A 107 -14.56 -7.60 21.01
C ALA A 107 -14.05 -6.22 21.46
N GLN A 108 -12.73 -5.98 21.32
CA GLN A 108 -12.14 -4.68 21.65
C GLN A 108 -12.48 -3.60 20.61
N ARG A 109 -12.49 -3.95 19.32
CA ARG A 109 -12.92 -3.05 18.26
C ARG A 109 -14.36 -2.57 18.49
N ARG A 110 -15.26 -3.52 18.79
CA ARG A 110 -16.67 -3.20 19.10
C ARG A 110 -16.83 -2.34 20.35
N ALA A 111 -16.06 -2.64 21.39
CA ALA A 111 -16.11 -1.86 22.62
C ALA A 111 -15.60 -0.41 22.43
N ALA A 112 -14.72 -0.18 21.45
CA ALA A 112 -14.18 1.13 21.08
C ALA A 112 -14.94 1.79 19.93
N ASP A 113 -16.08 1.23 19.48
CA ASP A 113 -16.90 1.72 18.36
C ASP A 113 -16.12 1.93 17.06
N VAL A 114 -15.14 1.04 16.79
CA VAL A 114 -14.35 1.07 15.57
C VAL A 114 -15.17 0.53 14.42
N ALA A 115 -15.42 1.35 13.40
CA ALA A 115 -16.08 0.93 12.19
C ALA A 115 -15.14 0.10 11.31
N VAL A 116 -15.53 -1.12 10.96
CA VAL A 116 -14.79 -2.00 10.03
C VAL A 116 -15.59 -2.13 8.75
N ALA A 117 -14.94 -1.88 7.60
CA ALA A 117 -15.57 -1.93 6.30
C ALA A 117 -14.75 -2.76 5.30
N TYR A 118 -15.42 -3.34 4.31
CA TYR A 118 -14.81 -3.96 3.15
C TYR A 118 -14.93 -3.02 1.95
N VAL A 119 -13.81 -2.54 1.46
CA VAL A 119 -13.72 -1.60 0.34
C VAL A 119 -13.23 -2.33 -0.90
N ALA A 120 -14.15 -2.70 -1.78
CA ALA A 120 -13.85 -3.45 -3.00
C ALA A 120 -13.23 -2.54 -4.08
N PHE A 121 -12.20 -3.03 -4.75
CA PHE A 121 -11.51 -2.31 -5.82
C PHE A 121 -11.35 -3.13 -7.11
N ASP A 122 -11.81 -4.39 -7.15
CA ASP A 122 -11.90 -5.23 -8.35
C ASP A 122 -12.98 -6.32 -8.18
N CYS A 123 -13.49 -6.83 -9.31
CA CYS A 123 -14.41 -7.95 -9.36
C CYS A 123 -13.78 -9.08 -10.17
N LEU A 124 -13.73 -10.28 -9.59
CA LEU A 124 -13.05 -11.43 -10.19
C LEU A 124 -14.04 -12.45 -10.78
N ALA A 125 -15.22 -12.57 -10.19
CA ALA A 125 -16.31 -13.39 -10.69
C ALA A 125 -17.65 -12.77 -10.31
N ILE A 126 -18.63 -12.99 -11.17
CA ILE A 126 -20.07 -12.80 -10.90
C ILE A 126 -20.76 -14.16 -10.89
N PRO A 127 -21.99 -14.29 -10.38
CA PRO A 127 -22.70 -15.57 -10.38
C PRO A 127 -22.65 -16.26 -11.76
N GLY A 128 -22.05 -17.46 -11.79
CA GLY A 128 -21.94 -18.28 -13.00
C GLY A 128 -20.83 -17.89 -13.99
N SER A 129 -20.00 -16.86 -13.72
CA SER A 129 -18.96 -16.45 -14.66
C SER A 129 -17.69 -15.95 -13.98
N ASP A 130 -16.54 -16.52 -14.37
CA ASP A 130 -15.21 -15.97 -14.08
C ASP A 130 -14.90 -14.84 -15.06
N ILE A 131 -14.67 -13.64 -14.55
CA ILE A 131 -14.50 -12.43 -15.38
C ILE A 131 -13.08 -11.87 -15.33
N ARG A 132 -12.11 -12.60 -14.76
CA ARG A 132 -10.72 -12.14 -14.61
C ARG A 132 -10.05 -11.82 -15.96
N ASP A 133 -10.49 -12.42 -17.04
CA ASP A 133 -9.98 -12.19 -18.40
C ASP A 133 -10.52 -10.92 -19.07
N LEU A 134 -11.58 -10.33 -18.54
CA LEU A 134 -12.12 -9.08 -19.05
C LEU A 134 -11.19 -7.90 -18.73
N PRO A 135 -11.25 -6.81 -19.54
CA PRO A 135 -10.61 -5.54 -19.21
C PRO A 135 -11.07 -5.01 -17.86
N LEU A 136 -10.21 -4.22 -17.19
CA LEU A 136 -10.58 -3.58 -15.92
C LEU A 136 -11.84 -2.73 -16.05
N THR A 137 -12.02 -2.01 -17.15
CA THR A 137 -13.24 -1.21 -17.45
C THR A 137 -14.51 -2.01 -17.22
N ASP A 138 -14.56 -3.22 -17.75
CA ASP A 138 -15.76 -4.07 -17.68
C ASP A 138 -15.93 -4.64 -16.27
N ARG A 139 -14.84 -5.13 -15.67
CA ARG A 139 -14.86 -5.63 -14.29
C ARG A 139 -15.27 -4.54 -13.29
N TRP A 140 -14.81 -3.30 -13.52
CA TRP A 140 -15.18 -2.14 -12.70
C TRP A 140 -16.66 -1.78 -12.83
N GLN A 141 -17.19 -1.83 -14.03
CA GLN A 141 -18.62 -1.61 -14.24
C GLN A 141 -19.48 -2.67 -13.55
N LEU A 142 -19.08 -3.95 -13.66
CA LEU A 142 -19.74 -5.06 -12.97
C LEU A 142 -19.66 -4.91 -11.45
N LEU A 143 -18.49 -4.54 -10.91
CA LEU A 143 -18.33 -4.23 -9.48
C LEU A 143 -19.29 -3.14 -9.02
N ARG A 144 -19.33 -2.01 -9.72
CA ARG A 144 -20.23 -0.90 -9.39
C ARG A 144 -21.70 -1.28 -9.47
N THR A 145 -22.04 -2.14 -10.41
CA THR A 145 -23.42 -2.64 -10.56
C THR A 145 -23.76 -3.58 -9.40
N ALA A 146 -22.88 -4.50 -9.07
CA ALA A 146 -23.08 -5.45 -7.98
C ALA A 146 -23.24 -4.78 -6.60
N LEU A 147 -22.52 -3.66 -6.37
CA LEU A 147 -22.53 -2.96 -5.09
C LEU A 147 -23.37 -1.69 -5.05
N ARG A 148 -24.15 -1.40 -6.11
CA ARG A 148 -24.89 -0.11 -6.25
C ARG A 148 -25.83 0.17 -5.09
N GLU A 149 -26.55 -0.84 -4.62
CA GLU A 149 -27.60 -0.72 -3.61
C GLU A 149 -27.13 -1.15 -2.22
N MET A 150 -25.84 -1.48 -2.11
CA MET A 150 -25.30 -1.92 -0.83
C MET A 150 -24.96 -0.73 0.07
N ALA A 151 -25.31 -0.89 1.34
CA ALA A 151 -24.95 0.05 2.39
C ALA A 151 -23.63 -0.38 3.09
N PRO A 152 -22.97 0.53 3.82
CA PRO A 152 -21.89 0.10 4.70
C PRO A 152 -22.30 -1.10 5.55
N PRO A 153 -21.37 -2.05 5.79
CA PRO A 153 -19.89 -1.90 5.69
C PRO A 153 -19.27 -2.30 4.35
N VAL A 154 -20.03 -2.49 3.27
CA VAL A 154 -19.52 -2.91 1.95
C VAL A 154 -19.64 -1.77 0.96
N GLN A 155 -18.55 -1.41 0.30
CA GLN A 155 -18.57 -0.32 -0.68
C GLN A 155 -17.45 -0.46 -1.71
N THR A 156 -17.57 0.27 -2.83
CA THR A 156 -16.49 0.41 -3.81
C THR A 156 -15.47 1.47 -3.35
N VAL A 157 -14.20 1.28 -3.70
CA VAL A 157 -13.20 2.34 -3.54
C VAL A 157 -13.55 3.54 -4.45
N LEU A 158 -13.16 4.74 -4.04
CA LEU A 158 -13.19 5.89 -4.95
C LEU A 158 -12.28 5.64 -6.15
N ALA A 159 -12.75 5.97 -7.35
CA ALA A 159 -11.94 5.83 -8.55
C ALA A 159 -12.24 6.94 -9.55
N THR A 160 -11.21 7.39 -10.27
CA THR A 160 -11.30 8.39 -11.33
C THR A 160 -10.35 8.05 -12.46
N THR A 161 -10.62 8.53 -13.66
CA THR A 161 -9.68 8.57 -14.79
C THR A 161 -9.08 9.96 -14.97
N ASP A 162 -9.55 10.95 -14.23
CA ASP A 162 -8.99 12.29 -14.21
C ASP A 162 -7.74 12.34 -13.33
N ARG A 163 -6.59 12.57 -13.97
CA ARG A 163 -5.31 12.67 -13.28
C ARG A 163 -5.23 13.87 -12.33
N ALA A 164 -5.90 14.98 -12.64
CA ALA A 164 -5.88 16.17 -11.79
C ALA A 164 -6.60 15.88 -10.46
N GLN A 165 -7.76 15.25 -10.52
CA GLN A 165 -8.47 14.79 -9.33
C GLN A 165 -7.66 13.75 -8.54
N ALA A 166 -6.96 12.85 -9.21
CA ALA A 166 -6.10 11.87 -8.56
C ALA A 166 -4.93 12.53 -7.81
N LEU A 167 -4.31 13.56 -8.38
CA LEU A 167 -3.26 14.33 -7.71
C LEU A 167 -3.79 15.10 -6.50
N GLU A 168 -4.98 15.67 -6.60
CA GLU A 168 -5.67 16.29 -5.46
C GLU A 168 -5.87 15.26 -4.33
N TRP A 169 -6.37 14.06 -4.63
CA TRP A 169 -6.49 12.98 -3.64
C TRP A 169 -5.15 12.58 -3.05
N TYR A 170 -4.11 12.50 -3.88
CA TYR A 170 -2.77 12.15 -3.44
C TYR A 170 -2.26 13.09 -2.35
N GLU A 171 -2.56 14.38 -2.45
CA GLU A 171 -2.11 15.40 -1.49
C GLU A 171 -3.06 15.55 -0.30
N THR A 172 -4.37 15.53 -0.55
CA THR A 172 -5.37 15.92 0.46
C THR A 172 -5.83 14.78 1.36
N LEU A 173 -5.71 13.50 0.93
CA LEU A 173 -6.21 12.37 1.71
C LEU A 173 -5.20 11.78 2.70
N VAL A 174 -3.98 12.30 2.77
CA VAL A 174 -2.94 11.85 3.71
C VAL A 174 -3.37 11.97 5.17
N PRO A 175 -3.98 13.09 5.63
CA PRO A 175 -4.47 13.22 7.00
C PRO A 175 -5.56 12.20 7.36
N LEU A 176 -6.26 11.67 6.34
CA LEU A 176 -7.27 10.62 6.53
C LEU A 176 -6.67 9.20 6.56
N GLY A 177 -5.35 9.04 6.55
CA GLY A 177 -4.67 7.74 6.61
C GLY A 177 -4.55 7.03 5.26
N VAL A 178 -4.74 7.74 4.14
CA VAL A 178 -4.52 7.20 2.79
C VAL A 178 -3.02 7.21 2.48
N GLU A 179 -2.45 6.05 2.11
CA GLU A 179 -1.00 5.90 1.88
C GLU A 179 -0.50 6.41 0.51
N GLY A 180 -1.40 6.83 -0.37
CA GLY A 180 -1.08 7.23 -1.74
C GLY A 180 -2.13 6.79 -2.75
N LEU A 181 -1.71 6.37 -3.94
CA LEU A 181 -2.59 5.91 -5.01
C LEU A 181 -2.26 4.51 -5.51
N VAL A 182 -3.27 3.80 -6.01
CA VAL A 182 -3.15 2.65 -6.88
C VAL A 182 -3.67 3.07 -8.26
N CYS A 183 -2.82 2.89 -9.28
CA CYS A 183 -3.11 3.24 -10.67
C CYS A 183 -3.18 1.95 -11.47
N LYS A 184 -4.27 1.74 -12.19
CA LYS A 184 -4.55 0.50 -12.93
C LYS A 184 -4.77 0.80 -14.40
N ALA A 185 -4.22 -0.04 -15.29
CA ALA A 185 -4.47 0.03 -16.73
C ALA A 185 -5.93 -0.38 -17.02
N LEU A 186 -6.65 0.43 -17.75
CA LEU A 186 -8.07 0.21 -18.08
C LEU A 186 -8.29 -1.07 -18.90
N ASP A 187 -7.35 -1.42 -19.80
CA ASP A 187 -7.43 -2.62 -20.64
C ASP A 187 -6.81 -3.88 -19.96
N SER A 188 -6.40 -3.79 -18.69
CA SER A 188 -5.74 -4.93 -18.06
C SER A 188 -6.72 -6.02 -17.64
N ALA A 189 -6.45 -7.27 -18.00
CA ALA A 189 -7.02 -8.43 -17.35
C ALA A 189 -6.46 -8.59 -15.92
N TYR A 190 -7.15 -9.37 -15.08
CA TYR A 190 -6.65 -9.71 -13.74
C TYR A 190 -5.74 -10.93 -13.82
N ARG A 191 -4.43 -10.70 -13.87
CA ARG A 191 -3.39 -11.74 -14.02
C ARG A 191 -2.51 -11.82 -12.77
N PRO A 192 -2.73 -12.78 -11.88
CA PRO A 192 -1.88 -13.01 -10.72
C PRO A 192 -0.42 -13.26 -11.12
N GLY A 193 0.50 -12.73 -10.31
CA GLY A 193 1.94 -12.88 -10.56
C GLY A 193 2.53 -11.90 -11.58
N GLU A 194 1.75 -11.32 -12.47
CA GLU A 194 2.20 -10.25 -13.34
C GLU A 194 2.27 -8.90 -12.61
N GLN A 195 3.36 -8.16 -12.82
CA GLN A 195 3.50 -6.79 -12.30
C GLN A 195 3.09 -5.74 -13.34
N LYS A 196 2.51 -6.19 -14.45
CA LYS A 196 2.03 -5.32 -15.53
C LYS A 196 0.62 -4.84 -15.24
N GLY A 197 0.32 -3.61 -15.60
CA GLY A 197 -1.02 -3.03 -15.51
C GLY A 197 -1.38 -2.39 -14.17
N TRP A 198 -0.70 -2.70 -13.07
CA TRP A 198 -0.94 -2.06 -11.78
C TRP A 198 0.29 -1.38 -11.23
N VAL A 199 0.13 -0.14 -10.76
CA VAL A 199 1.19 0.69 -10.18
C VAL A 199 0.70 1.25 -8.86
N LYS A 200 1.54 1.24 -7.82
CA LYS A 200 1.29 1.94 -6.57
C LYS A 200 2.28 3.09 -6.41
N VAL A 201 1.75 4.25 -6.05
CA VAL A 201 2.52 5.44 -5.69
C VAL A 201 2.18 5.74 -4.24
N ARG A 202 3.16 5.61 -3.34
CA ARG A 202 2.96 5.95 -1.95
C ARG A 202 3.34 7.40 -1.72
N HIS A 203 2.60 8.04 -0.83
CA HIS A 203 2.95 9.39 -0.39
C HIS A 203 4.35 9.40 0.21
N SER A 204 5.14 10.37 -0.16
CA SER A 204 6.50 10.56 0.34
C SER A 204 6.86 12.03 0.26
N GLU A 205 7.37 12.55 1.34
CA GLU A 205 7.91 13.90 1.41
C GLU A 205 9.41 13.86 1.25
N THR A 206 9.97 14.91 0.67
CA THR A 206 11.41 15.11 0.62
C THR A 206 11.75 16.17 1.66
N VAL A 207 12.57 15.80 2.63
CA VAL A 207 13.00 16.66 3.72
C VAL A 207 14.52 16.68 3.83
N ASP A 208 15.05 17.73 4.40
CA ASP A 208 16.46 17.82 4.74
C ASP A 208 16.69 17.22 6.13
N ALA A 209 17.78 16.49 6.29
CA ALA A 209 18.18 15.90 7.55
C ALA A 209 19.70 15.91 7.68
N ARG A 210 20.22 15.91 8.89
CA ARG A 210 21.67 15.87 9.13
C ARG A 210 22.20 14.45 9.09
N LEU A 211 23.24 14.19 8.34
CA LEU A 211 23.91 12.90 8.33
C LEU A 211 24.74 12.76 9.63
N VAL A 212 24.37 11.82 10.49
CA VAL A 212 25.01 11.63 11.84
C VAL A 212 25.81 10.35 11.96
N ALA A 213 25.65 9.38 11.05
CA ALA A 213 26.54 8.22 10.96
C ALA A 213 26.49 7.57 9.57
N VAL A 214 27.55 6.83 9.23
CA VAL A 214 27.57 5.90 8.09
C VAL A 214 27.64 4.47 8.61
N LEU A 215 26.95 3.54 7.92
CA LEU A 215 26.89 2.13 8.26
C LEU A 215 27.55 1.29 7.17
N GLY A 216 28.33 0.30 7.62
CA GLY A 216 29.13 -0.55 6.74
C GLY A 216 30.56 -0.01 6.52
N PRO A 217 31.28 -0.45 5.49
CA PRO A 217 32.64 -0.01 5.20
C PRO A 217 32.71 1.49 4.89
N VAL A 218 33.61 2.23 5.53
CA VAL A 218 33.73 3.70 5.39
C VAL A 218 33.89 4.15 3.93
N ARG A 219 34.70 3.42 3.15
CA ARG A 219 34.95 3.77 1.73
C ARG A 219 33.79 3.42 0.79
N ARG A 220 32.85 2.62 1.28
CA ARG A 220 31.65 2.17 0.53
C ARG A 220 30.50 1.94 1.49
N PRO A 221 29.97 2.99 2.11
CA PRO A 221 28.88 2.85 3.06
C PRO A 221 27.65 2.18 2.41
N LEU A 222 26.97 1.35 3.19
CA LEU A 222 25.79 0.64 2.73
C LEU A 222 24.51 1.46 2.97
N SER A 223 24.50 2.24 4.04
CA SER A 223 23.43 3.15 4.41
C SER A 223 23.94 4.27 5.29
N VAL A 224 23.13 5.27 5.55
CA VAL A 224 23.44 6.35 6.49
C VAL A 224 22.38 6.43 7.56
N MET A 225 22.77 6.91 8.74
CA MET A 225 21.88 7.38 9.78
C MET A 225 21.69 8.88 9.62
N VAL A 226 20.47 9.33 9.58
CA VAL A 226 20.13 10.74 9.52
C VAL A 226 19.36 11.15 10.77
N GLU A 227 19.48 12.43 11.12
CA GLU A 227 18.79 13.06 12.25
C GLU A 227 17.94 14.22 11.68
N PHE A 228 16.67 14.22 12.04
CA PHE A 228 15.71 15.25 11.65
C PHE A 228 15.70 16.41 12.66
N ASP A 229 15.00 17.48 12.33
CA ASP A 229 14.91 18.69 13.19
C ASP A 229 14.25 18.42 14.55
N ASP A 230 13.41 17.39 14.65
CA ASP A 230 12.79 16.91 15.90
C ASP A 230 13.70 15.97 16.73
N GLU A 231 14.99 15.89 16.36
CA GLU A 231 16.01 15.02 16.97
C GLU A 231 15.76 13.51 16.77
N THR A 232 14.71 13.13 16.02
CA THR A 232 14.52 11.72 15.67
C THR A 232 15.57 11.25 14.67
N ARG A 233 15.94 9.96 14.76
CA ARG A 233 16.96 9.36 13.90
C ARG A 233 16.41 8.21 13.10
N ALA A 234 16.82 8.12 11.85
CA ALA A 234 16.44 7.02 10.98
C ALA A 234 17.61 6.54 10.12
N GLN A 235 17.66 5.22 9.91
CA GLN A 235 18.58 4.61 8.95
C GLN A 235 17.95 4.61 7.56
N THR A 236 18.72 4.99 6.53
CA THR A 236 18.24 4.95 5.16
C THR A 236 18.09 3.54 4.61
N SER A 237 17.03 3.34 3.82
CA SER A 237 16.72 2.10 3.12
C SER A 237 16.05 2.45 1.76
N PRO A 238 16.33 1.75 0.67
CA PRO A 238 17.27 0.63 0.51
C PRO A 238 18.74 1.05 0.65
N ARG A 239 19.66 0.07 0.47
CA ARG A 239 21.10 0.38 0.45
C ARG A 239 21.43 1.46 -0.57
N LEU A 240 22.47 2.23 -0.27
CA LEU A 240 22.99 3.25 -1.17
C LEU A 240 23.47 2.63 -2.48
N ASP A 241 23.22 3.31 -3.58
CA ASP A 241 23.86 3.00 -4.86
C ASP A 241 25.35 3.35 -4.83
N PRO A 242 26.17 2.79 -5.73
CA PRO A 242 27.62 2.99 -5.71
C PRO A 242 28.08 4.44 -5.87
N VAL A 243 27.31 5.29 -6.57
CA VAL A 243 27.63 6.70 -6.78
C VAL A 243 27.38 7.47 -5.48
N SER A 244 26.21 7.30 -4.90
CA SER A 244 25.83 7.90 -3.60
C SER A 244 26.78 7.47 -2.50
N ALA A 245 27.14 6.18 -2.42
CA ALA A 245 28.07 5.67 -1.43
C ALA A 245 29.44 6.33 -1.53
N ARG A 246 29.99 6.53 -2.74
CA ARG A 246 31.25 7.23 -2.95
C ARG A 246 31.18 8.68 -2.52
N ARG A 247 30.16 9.43 -2.95
CA ARG A 247 29.96 10.85 -2.58
C ARG A 247 29.87 11.02 -1.07
N ILE A 248 29.14 10.13 -0.38
CA ILE A 248 29.04 10.15 1.07
C ILE A 248 30.41 9.88 1.71
N ALA A 249 31.15 8.85 1.26
CA ALA A 249 32.49 8.54 1.78
C ALA A 249 33.45 9.72 1.65
N GLU A 250 33.42 10.43 0.53
CA GLU A 250 34.21 11.65 0.29
C GLU A 250 33.80 12.77 1.25
N ALA A 251 32.51 13.04 1.37
CA ALA A 251 31.98 14.12 2.19
C ALA A 251 32.23 13.93 3.71
N VAL A 252 32.28 12.67 4.19
CA VAL A 252 32.46 12.40 5.63
C VAL A 252 33.87 11.99 6.03
N GLY A 253 34.81 11.86 5.09
CA GLY A 253 36.14 11.28 5.34
C GLY A 253 36.94 11.88 6.49
N GLY A 254 36.84 13.21 6.69
CA GLY A 254 37.49 13.93 7.81
C GLY A 254 36.64 14.13 9.06
N LEU A 255 35.39 13.65 9.07
CA LEU A 255 34.37 13.92 10.10
C LEU A 255 34.04 12.70 10.97
N LEU A 256 34.71 11.56 10.73
CA LEU A 256 34.38 10.30 11.36
C LEU A 256 34.85 10.25 12.83
N GLY A 257 33.97 9.78 13.68
CA GLY A 257 34.29 9.44 15.08
C GLY A 257 34.71 7.97 15.26
N PRO A 258 34.93 7.54 16.51
CA PRO A 258 35.28 6.15 16.83
C PRO A 258 34.23 5.18 16.33
N THR A 259 34.65 4.05 15.75
CA THR A 259 33.76 3.00 15.24
C THR A 259 32.97 2.37 16.37
N ALA A 260 31.68 2.26 16.19
CA ALA A 260 30.75 1.53 17.05
C ALA A 260 30.10 0.39 16.24
N ARG A 261 29.14 -0.32 16.85
CA ARG A 261 28.31 -1.33 16.18
C ARG A 261 26.83 -0.94 16.26
N ALA A 262 26.12 -1.08 15.17
CA ALA A 262 24.66 -1.00 15.15
C ALA A 262 24.02 -2.23 15.81
N GLY A 263 22.73 -2.18 16.10
CA GLY A 263 22.01 -3.28 16.76
C GLY A 263 22.00 -4.60 15.99
N ASP A 264 22.21 -4.56 14.67
CA ASP A 264 22.38 -5.73 13.78
C ASP A 264 23.86 -6.20 13.67
N GLY A 265 24.77 -5.60 14.44
CA GLY A 265 26.19 -5.89 14.43
C GLY A 265 27.00 -5.23 13.31
N MET A 266 26.38 -4.47 12.43
CA MET A 266 27.04 -3.75 11.34
C MET A 266 27.97 -2.65 11.89
N PRO A 267 29.18 -2.42 11.31
CA PRO A 267 30.00 -1.28 11.67
C PRO A 267 29.25 0.03 11.48
N LEU A 268 29.24 0.86 12.52
CA LEU A 268 28.65 2.19 12.55
C LEU A 268 29.75 3.19 12.86
N HIS A 269 29.91 4.20 12.00
CA HIS A 269 30.89 5.26 12.11
C HIS A 269 30.16 6.58 12.32
N PRO A 270 30.11 7.10 13.57
CA PRO A 270 29.51 8.40 13.85
C PRO A 270 30.18 9.51 13.03
N VAL A 271 29.39 10.45 12.56
CA VAL A 271 29.86 11.61 11.80
C VAL A 271 29.62 12.87 12.64
N ARG A 272 30.68 13.63 12.91
CA ARG A 272 30.61 14.89 13.66
C ARG A 272 30.34 16.03 12.67
N ASN A 273 29.31 16.85 12.96
CA ASN A 273 28.92 17.96 12.11
C ASN A 273 28.76 17.52 10.64
N GLY A 274 28.07 16.40 10.42
CA GLY A 274 27.86 15.85 9.08
C GLY A 274 27.05 16.78 8.18
N PRO A 275 27.15 16.61 6.87
CA PRO A 275 26.45 17.44 5.90
C PRO A 275 24.93 17.29 6.05
N LEU A 276 24.19 18.30 5.60
CA LEU A 276 22.77 18.15 5.31
C LEU A 276 22.59 17.26 4.08
N VAL A 277 21.64 16.38 4.18
CA VAL A 277 21.27 15.47 3.10
C VAL A 277 19.77 15.58 2.84
N GLU A 278 19.41 15.55 1.58
CA GLU A 278 18.02 15.42 1.17
C GLU A 278 17.63 13.93 1.26
N VAL A 279 16.59 13.64 1.99
CA VAL A 279 16.03 12.31 2.11
C VAL A 279 14.55 12.31 1.74
N ARG A 280 14.09 11.23 1.16
CA ARG A 280 12.66 10.99 0.93
C ARG A 280 12.12 10.15 2.08
N VAL A 281 11.21 10.73 2.85
CA VAL A 281 10.50 10.05 3.94
C VAL A 281 9.19 9.51 3.40
N ARG A 282 8.99 8.22 3.53
CA ARG A 282 7.73 7.57 3.24
C ARG A 282 7.01 7.32 4.55
N THR A 283 5.81 7.86 4.65
CA THR A 283 4.89 7.64 5.77
C THR A 283 4.08 6.34 5.59
N GLY A 284 3.36 5.93 6.61
CA GLY A 284 2.51 4.76 6.62
C GLY A 284 3.12 3.58 7.37
N ARG A 285 2.47 2.41 7.31
CA ARG A 285 2.74 1.19 8.09
C ARG A 285 4.19 0.69 8.04
N GLN A 286 4.90 0.97 6.97
CA GLN A 286 6.33 0.68 6.83
C GLN A 286 7.07 1.96 6.48
N PRO A 287 7.31 2.84 7.46
CA PRO A 287 8.07 4.05 7.21
C PRO A 287 9.46 3.69 6.68
N ALA A 288 9.94 4.46 5.76
CA ALA A 288 11.26 4.26 5.19
C ALA A 288 11.86 5.61 4.79
N VAL A 289 13.13 5.78 5.10
CA VAL A 289 13.89 6.95 4.73
C VAL A 289 14.85 6.57 3.63
N ARG A 290 14.72 7.19 2.47
CA ARG A 290 15.60 6.95 1.32
C ARG A 290 16.52 8.13 1.11
N PHE A 291 17.82 7.89 1.05
CA PHE A 291 18.78 8.90 0.66
C PHE A 291 18.55 9.34 -0.79
N ILE A 292 18.60 10.67 -1.05
CA ILE A 292 18.47 11.27 -2.37
C ILE A 292 19.81 11.89 -2.79
N ARG A 293 20.32 12.87 -2.02
CA ARG A 293 21.59 13.56 -2.32
C ARG A 293 22.14 14.27 -1.08
N ILE A 294 23.39 14.66 -1.16
CA ILE A 294 23.97 15.64 -0.25
C ILE A 294 23.52 17.04 -0.71
N ARG A 295 23.19 17.91 0.22
CA ARG A 295 22.94 19.33 -0.06
C ARG A 295 24.27 20.06 -0.18
N ASP A 296 24.57 20.54 -1.37
CA ASP A 296 25.80 21.28 -1.65
C ASP A 296 25.73 22.77 -1.19
N ASP A 297 24.55 23.26 -0.79
CA ASP A 297 24.22 24.67 -0.57
C ASP A 297 24.19 25.10 0.90
N ALA A 298 24.64 24.26 1.83
CA ALA A 298 24.68 24.58 3.25
C ALA A 298 26.11 25.06 3.66
N SER A 299 26.47 26.26 3.24
CA SER A 299 27.60 27.03 3.79
C SER A 299 27.08 28.15 4.68
#